data_963821aa65eebe6775c3b8f12f8b3b1e
#
_entry.id   963821aa65eebe6775c3b8f12f8b3b1e
#
_cell.length_a   1.000
_cell.length_b   1.000
_cell.length_c   1.000
_cell.angle_alpha   90.00
_cell.angle_beta   90.00
_cell.angle_gamma   90.00
#
_symmetry.space_group_name_H-M   'P 1'
#
loop_
_entity.id
_entity.type
_entity.pdbx_description
1 polymer ?
#
loop_
_entity_poly.entity_id
_entity_poly.type
_entity_poly.pdbx_seq_one_letter_code
_entity_poly.pdbx_strand_id
1 'polypeptide(L)'
;YFWNLDKDKDFTLKSRLFESEHPLFSGEYRQAFKQSDLIMDFGFTEGYKNTSKTKTSGNKSHFFSQFVKKFKGEKGSNNEFKLSLQKVSNKKYLKLYKIKNNLVNYENNILENSLDFSHEYEDLFLGLKASAYEDLTENNTSDQYEYILPDILLDKNLFSSDKYGYADLQSNLIFHNFETNKFTKFFINDIDWKYKQFNFSSGLNGRLLGKLKNVNYEAKNTSIYKTDTTHEVFGAIGYLSEINL
;
A
#
# COMPACT_ATOMS: atom_id res chain seq x y z
N TYR A 1 -27.47 -11.36 -12.35
CA TYR A 1 -28.18 -10.23 -12.98
C TYR A 1 -27.30 -9.02 -13.00
N PHE A 2 -27.30 -8.32 -14.12
CA PHE A 2 -26.57 -7.07 -14.30
C PHE A 2 -27.59 -5.96 -14.58
N TRP A 3 -27.49 -4.85 -13.87
CA TRP A 3 -28.29 -3.65 -14.09
C TRP A 3 -27.39 -2.47 -14.41
N ASN A 4 -27.58 -1.92 -15.59
CA ASN A 4 -27.07 -0.59 -15.91
C ASN A 4 -28.01 0.42 -15.28
N LEU A 5 -27.62 1.00 -14.16
CA LEU A 5 -28.43 1.97 -13.41
C LEU A 5 -28.45 3.36 -14.06
N ASP A 6 -27.29 3.74 -14.64
CA ASP A 6 -27.10 4.98 -15.39
C ASP A 6 -25.81 4.85 -16.24
N LYS A 7 -25.47 5.91 -16.99
CA LYS A 7 -24.27 5.93 -17.85
C LYS A 7 -22.95 5.73 -17.09
N ASP A 8 -22.94 6.11 -15.82
CA ASP A 8 -21.77 6.15 -14.94
C ASP A 8 -21.82 5.14 -13.80
N LYS A 9 -22.87 4.32 -13.70
CA LYS A 9 -23.04 3.37 -12.59
C LYS A 9 -23.78 2.11 -12.98
N ASP A 10 -23.33 1.02 -12.41
CA ASP A 10 -23.94 -0.30 -12.57
C ASP A 10 -23.97 -1.10 -11.27
N PHE A 11 -24.80 -2.11 -11.26
CA PHE A 11 -24.93 -3.07 -10.18
C PHE A 11 -25.03 -4.48 -10.71
N THR A 12 -24.24 -5.39 -10.17
CA THR A 12 -24.27 -6.82 -10.50
C THR A 12 -24.67 -7.62 -9.28
N LEU A 13 -25.73 -8.42 -9.38
CA LEU A 13 -26.13 -9.39 -8.36
C LEU A 13 -25.80 -10.80 -8.84
N LYS A 14 -25.10 -11.56 -8.01
CA LYS A 14 -24.77 -12.97 -8.23
C LYS A 14 -25.35 -13.82 -7.10
N SER A 15 -25.93 -14.96 -7.42
CA SER A 15 -26.37 -15.96 -6.44
C SER A 15 -25.73 -17.31 -6.77
N ARG A 16 -25.26 -18.00 -5.73
CA ARG A 16 -24.79 -19.38 -5.82
C ARG A 16 -25.68 -20.24 -4.92
N LEU A 17 -26.25 -21.29 -5.50
CA LEU A 17 -27.10 -22.23 -4.79
C LEU A 17 -26.29 -23.47 -4.45
N PHE A 18 -26.45 -23.96 -3.24
CA PHE A 18 -25.77 -25.15 -2.72
C PHE A 18 -26.80 -26.14 -2.19
N GLU A 19 -26.50 -27.41 -2.27
CA GLU A 19 -27.37 -28.47 -1.77
C GLU A 19 -27.42 -28.51 -0.24
N SER A 20 -26.24 -28.47 0.39
CA SER A 20 -26.08 -28.60 1.85
C SER A 20 -25.89 -27.29 2.60
N GLU A 21 -25.88 -26.17 1.88
CA GLU A 21 -25.66 -24.82 2.43
C GLU A 21 -26.79 -23.88 2.04
N HIS A 22 -26.90 -22.79 2.78
CA HIS A 22 -27.77 -21.69 2.38
C HIS A 22 -27.17 -20.96 1.15
N PRO A 23 -28.01 -20.31 0.34
CA PRO A 23 -27.55 -19.56 -0.81
C PRO A 23 -26.51 -18.51 -0.41
N LEU A 24 -25.50 -18.32 -1.26
CA LEU A 24 -24.61 -17.19 -1.20
C LEU A 24 -25.11 -16.11 -2.16
N PHE A 25 -25.42 -14.95 -1.64
CA PHE A 25 -25.73 -13.75 -2.41
C PHE A 25 -24.53 -12.82 -2.39
N SER A 26 -24.18 -12.29 -3.55
CA SER A 26 -23.12 -11.27 -3.66
C SER A 26 -23.53 -10.18 -4.63
N GLY A 27 -23.16 -8.94 -4.30
CA GLY A 27 -23.43 -7.75 -5.09
C GLY A 27 -22.15 -6.96 -5.34
N GLU A 28 -21.98 -6.47 -6.55
CA GLU A 28 -20.95 -5.53 -6.93
C GLU A 28 -21.62 -4.25 -7.44
N TYR A 29 -21.27 -3.12 -6.83
CA TYR A 29 -21.66 -1.79 -7.29
C TYR A 29 -20.44 -1.04 -7.78
N ARG A 30 -20.54 -0.41 -8.95
CA ARG A 30 -19.51 0.44 -9.53
C ARG A 30 -20.09 1.76 -9.92
N GLN A 31 -19.33 2.82 -9.65
CA GLN A 31 -19.71 4.17 -10.07
C GLN A 31 -18.46 4.96 -10.47
N ALA A 32 -18.48 5.49 -11.68
CA ALA A 32 -17.50 6.44 -12.18
C ALA A 32 -18.03 7.87 -12.02
N PHE A 33 -17.30 8.70 -11.30
CA PHE A 33 -17.56 10.14 -11.20
C PHE A 33 -16.59 10.89 -12.12
N LYS A 34 -16.76 12.17 -12.28
CA LYS A 34 -15.92 13.00 -13.17
C LYS A 34 -14.40 12.86 -12.89
N GLN A 35 -14.02 12.67 -11.63
CA GLN A 35 -12.61 12.59 -11.19
C GLN A 35 -12.38 11.50 -10.14
N SER A 36 -13.34 10.61 -9.96
CA SER A 36 -13.22 9.52 -8.97
C SER A 36 -14.02 8.30 -9.39
N ASP A 37 -13.57 7.15 -8.90
CA ASP A 37 -14.18 5.85 -9.11
C ASP A 37 -14.48 5.19 -7.78
N LEU A 38 -15.64 4.56 -7.67
CA LEU A 38 -16.07 3.78 -6.52
C LEU A 38 -16.41 2.37 -6.97
N ILE A 39 -15.84 1.38 -6.30
CA ILE A 39 -16.24 -0.02 -6.42
C ILE A 39 -16.56 -0.54 -5.02
N MET A 40 -17.70 -1.20 -4.87
CA MET A 40 -18.09 -1.92 -3.66
C MET A 40 -18.50 -3.33 -4.01
N ASP A 41 -18.00 -4.30 -3.28
CA ASP A 41 -18.38 -5.71 -3.38
C ASP A 41 -18.79 -6.22 -2.00
N PHE A 42 -19.89 -6.92 -1.94
CA PHE A 42 -20.40 -7.47 -0.69
C PHE A 42 -21.07 -8.82 -0.93
N GLY A 43 -21.08 -9.65 0.07
CA GLY A 43 -21.75 -10.93 0.01
C GLY A 43 -22.15 -11.45 1.38
N PHE A 44 -23.17 -12.31 1.35
CA PHE A 44 -23.76 -12.85 2.55
C PHE A 44 -24.27 -14.28 2.31
N THR A 45 -24.10 -15.15 3.31
CA THR A 45 -24.72 -16.46 3.43
C THR A 45 -24.88 -16.86 4.89
N GLU A 46 -25.86 -17.67 5.21
CA GLU A 46 -26.03 -18.28 6.55
C GLU A 46 -25.16 -19.54 6.74
N GLY A 47 -24.37 -19.91 5.72
CA GLY A 47 -23.46 -21.06 5.77
C GLY A 47 -24.17 -22.41 5.64
N TYR A 48 -23.75 -23.41 6.44
CA TYR A 48 -24.31 -24.75 6.37
C TYR A 48 -25.71 -24.82 6.98
N LYS A 49 -26.64 -25.55 6.35
CA LYS A 49 -27.99 -25.80 6.84
C LYS A 49 -27.98 -26.59 8.15
N ASN A 50 -27.02 -27.52 8.30
CA ASN A 50 -26.86 -28.34 9.50
C ASN A 50 -25.45 -28.17 10.08
N THR A 51 -25.35 -27.92 11.38
CA THR A 51 -24.09 -27.82 12.10
C THR A 51 -23.52 -29.19 12.42
N SER A 52 -22.22 -29.40 12.20
CA SER A 52 -21.47 -30.59 12.60
C SER A 52 -20.12 -30.15 13.21
N LYS A 53 -19.29 -31.12 13.66
CA LYS A 53 -17.97 -30.81 14.25
C LYS A 53 -17.07 -29.96 13.32
N THR A 54 -17.22 -30.09 12.00
CA THR A 54 -16.39 -29.39 10.98
C THR A 54 -17.16 -28.37 10.15
N LYS A 55 -18.49 -28.34 10.28
CA LYS A 55 -19.38 -27.50 9.47
C LYS A 55 -20.21 -26.63 10.40
N THR A 56 -20.02 -25.34 10.35
CA THR A 56 -20.74 -24.39 11.20
C THR A 56 -21.82 -23.65 10.42
N SER A 57 -23.05 -23.68 10.93
CA SER A 57 -24.06 -22.71 10.55
C SER A 57 -23.68 -21.33 11.12
N GLY A 58 -24.23 -20.29 10.56
CA GLY A 58 -24.03 -18.91 11.01
C GLY A 58 -23.63 -17.98 9.89
N ASN A 59 -23.93 -16.72 10.12
CA ASN A 59 -23.76 -15.66 9.14
C ASN A 59 -22.31 -15.51 8.72
N LYS A 60 -22.07 -15.54 7.43
CA LYS A 60 -20.79 -15.29 6.81
C LYS A 60 -20.97 -14.21 5.76
N SER A 61 -20.13 -13.20 5.83
CA SER A 61 -20.25 -12.03 4.94
C SER A 61 -18.88 -11.41 4.65
N HIS A 62 -18.85 -10.62 3.60
CA HIS A 62 -17.76 -9.72 3.32
C HIS A 62 -18.28 -8.35 2.86
N PHE A 63 -17.46 -7.35 3.06
CA PHE A 63 -17.61 -6.03 2.48
C PHE A 63 -16.25 -5.53 2.02
N PHE A 64 -16.12 -5.24 0.73
CA PHE A 64 -14.93 -4.67 0.13
C PHE A 64 -15.30 -3.39 -0.58
N SER A 65 -14.47 -2.38 -0.46
CA SER A 65 -14.70 -1.12 -1.15
C SER A 65 -13.39 -0.47 -1.52
N GLN A 66 -13.35 0.14 -2.69
CA GLN A 66 -12.25 1.00 -3.10
C GLN A 66 -12.83 2.29 -3.68
N PHE A 67 -12.35 3.41 -3.17
CA PHE A 67 -12.62 4.73 -3.71
C PHE A 67 -11.30 5.37 -4.12
N VAL A 68 -11.23 5.87 -5.36
CA VAL A 68 -10.06 6.58 -5.89
C VAL A 68 -10.53 7.92 -6.44
N LYS A 69 -9.88 9.01 -6.02
CA LYS A 69 -10.14 10.35 -6.53
C LYS A 69 -8.84 10.98 -7.02
N LYS A 70 -8.82 11.40 -8.28
CA LYS A 70 -7.70 12.12 -8.90
C LYS A 70 -8.13 13.55 -9.18
N PHE A 71 -7.34 14.52 -8.73
CA PHE A 71 -7.68 15.92 -8.93
C PHE A 71 -6.41 16.78 -9.09
N LYS A 72 -6.56 17.82 -9.87
CA LYS A 72 -5.52 18.86 -9.97
C LYS A 72 -5.70 19.87 -8.86
N GLY A 73 -4.64 20.16 -8.16
CA GLY A 73 -4.59 21.21 -7.17
C GLY A 73 -4.22 22.56 -7.79
N GLU A 74 -3.93 23.53 -6.92
CA GLU A 74 -3.40 24.82 -7.32
C GLU A 74 -2.08 24.64 -8.08
N LYS A 75 -1.79 25.56 -9.00
CA LYS A 75 -0.58 25.56 -9.84
C LYS A 75 -0.41 24.30 -10.71
N GLY A 76 -1.46 23.48 -10.87
CA GLY A 76 -1.41 22.31 -11.74
C GLY A 76 -0.83 21.04 -11.10
N SER A 77 -0.70 21.00 -9.78
CA SER A 77 -0.29 19.78 -9.08
C SER A 77 -1.26 18.62 -9.31
N ASN A 78 -0.73 17.39 -9.34
CA ASN A 78 -1.51 16.16 -9.41
C ASN A 78 -1.68 15.60 -8.00
N ASN A 79 -2.92 15.27 -7.66
CA ASN A 79 -3.24 14.68 -6.37
C ASN A 79 -4.08 13.43 -6.58
N GLU A 80 -3.78 12.39 -5.79
CA GLU A 80 -4.59 11.19 -5.71
C GLU A 80 -4.95 10.90 -4.25
N PHE A 81 -6.20 10.61 -4.02
CA PHE A 81 -6.72 10.09 -2.76
C PHE A 81 -7.30 8.71 -3.03
N LYS A 82 -6.91 7.72 -2.23
CA LYS A 82 -7.42 6.36 -2.32
C LYS A 82 -7.82 5.85 -0.94
N LEU A 83 -9.01 5.27 -0.85
CA LEU A 83 -9.52 4.56 0.32
C LEU A 83 -9.79 3.12 -0.08
N SER A 84 -9.24 2.15 0.65
CA SER A 84 -9.50 0.73 0.47
C SER A 84 -9.99 0.13 1.78
N LEU A 85 -11.13 -0.56 1.74
CA LEU A 85 -11.74 -1.24 2.88
C LEU A 85 -11.96 -2.70 2.53
N GLN A 86 -11.51 -3.60 3.41
CA GLN A 86 -11.66 -5.04 3.25
C GLN A 86 -12.05 -5.65 4.59
N LYS A 87 -13.23 -6.23 4.68
CA LYS A 87 -13.72 -6.89 5.90
C LYS A 87 -14.40 -8.20 5.59
N VAL A 88 -14.11 -9.21 6.39
CA VAL A 88 -14.80 -10.50 6.39
C VAL A 88 -15.30 -10.81 7.80
N SER A 89 -16.42 -11.50 7.88
CA SER A 89 -16.96 -11.94 9.19
C SER A 89 -16.29 -13.22 9.70
N ASN A 90 -15.58 -13.96 8.84
CA ASN A 90 -14.94 -15.22 9.17
C ASN A 90 -13.69 -15.43 8.31
N LYS A 91 -12.58 -15.80 8.95
CA LYS A 91 -11.26 -15.99 8.30
C LYS A 91 -11.26 -16.99 7.13
N LYS A 92 -12.08 -18.04 7.21
CA LYS A 92 -12.16 -19.09 6.18
C LYS A 92 -13.15 -18.77 5.05
N TYR A 93 -13.94 -17.70 5.20
CA TYR A 93 -15.06 -17.39 4.29
C TYR A 93 -14.62 -17.24 2.84
N LEU A 94 -13.58 -16.45 2.56
CA LEU A 94 -13.09 -16.22 1.21
C LEU A 94 -12.66 -17.52 0.52
N LYS A 95 -11.89 -18.35 1.22
CA LYS A 95 -11.41 -19.65 0.72
C LYS A 95 -12.53 -20.67 0.54
N LEU A 96 -13.44 -20.75 1.52
CA LEU A 96 -14.55 -21.69 1.50
C LEU A 96 -15.46 -21.47 0.27
N TYR A 97 -15.77 -20.21 -0.02
CA TYR A 97 -16.65 -19.87 -1.14
C TYR A 97 -15.90 -19.46 -2.40
N LYS A 98 -14.56 -19.55 -2.41
CA LYS A 98 -13.69 -19.13 -3.53
C LYS A 98 -14.08 -17.77 -4.06
N ILE A 99 -14.18 -16.78 -3.16
CA ILE A 99 -14.54 -15.41 -3.53
C ILE A 99 -13.41 -14.77 -4.32
N LYS A 100 -13.72 -14.41 -5.56
CA LYS A 100 -12.79 -13.71 -6.46
C LYS A 100 -13.55 -12.61 -7.18
N ASN A 101 -13.04 -11.39 -7.05
CA ASN A 101 -13.58 -10.20 -7.69
C ASN A 101 -12.44 -9.22 -8.03
N ASN A 102 -12.76 -7.99 -8.38
CA ASN A 102 -11.77 -6.97 -8.73
C ASN A 102 -10.94 -6.48 -7.53
N LEU A 103 -11.43 -6.63 -6.30
CA LEU A 103 -10.83 -6.09 -5.09
C LEU A 103 -10.10 -7.14 -4.26
N VAL A 104 -10.58 -8.39 -4.26
CA VAL A 104 -10.05 -9.46 -3.40
C VAL A 104 -9.94 -10.77 -4.16
N ASN A 105 -8.87 -11.50 -3.89
CA ASN A 105 -8.69 -12.89 -4.33
C ASN A 105 -8.69 -13.80 -3.10
N TYR A 106 -9.47 -14.88 -3.12
CA TYR A 106 -9.54 -15.87 -2.03
C TYR A 106 -8.20 -16.54 -1.68
N GLU A 107 -7.21 -16.46 -2.57
CA GLU A 107 -5.84 -16.95 -2.33
C GLU A 107 -5.05 -16.04 -1.39
N ASN A 108 -5.45 -14.79 -1.24
CA ASN A 108 -4.81 -13.84 -0.34
C ASN A 108 -5.17 -14.18 1.11
N ASN A 109 -4.15 -14.22 1.95
CA ASN A 109 -4.32 -14.46 3.38
C ASN A 109 -4.40 -13.15 4.19
N ILE A 110 -4.05 -12.03 3.58
CA ILE A 110 -3.98 -10.72 4.24
C ILE A 110 -5.01 -9.79 3.59
N LEU A 111 -5.83 -9.18 4.42
CA LEU A 111 -6.70 -8.07 4.03
C LEU A 111 -6.01 -6.75 4.37
N GLU A 112 -6.07 -5.79 3.46
CA GLU A 112 -5.51 -4.46 3.63
C GLU A 112 -6.63 -3.41 3.67
N ASN A 113 -6.67 -2.65 4.77
CA ASN A 113 -7.46 -1.44 4.87
C ASN A 113 -6.51 -0.26 4.83
N SER A 114 -6.66 0.61 3.86
CA SER A 114 -5.72 1.73 3.70
C SER A 114 -6.40 3.04 3.32
N LEU A 115 -5.75 4.12 3.76
CA LEU A 115 -6.01 5.48 3.35
C LEU A 115 -4.70 6.00 2.76
N ASP A 116 -4.71 6.35 1.48
CA ASP A 116 -3.55 6.81 0.75
C ASP A 116 -3.84 8.23 0.21
N PHE A 117 -2.86 9.11 0.32
CA PHE A 117 -2.86 10.41 -0.33
C PHE A 117 -1.51 10.67 -0.97
N SER A 118 -1.50 11.08 -2.22
CA SER A 118 -0.28 11.53 -2.90
C SER A 118 -0.45 12.92 -3.50
N HIS A 119 0.61 13.69 -3.44
CA HIS A 119 0.74 15.01 -4.03
C HIS A 119 2.01 15.07 -4.87
N GLU A 120 1.87 15.46 -6.12
CA GLU A 120 2.98 15.64 -7.05
C GLU A 120 2.89 17.04 -7.66
N TYR A 121 3.97 17.79 -7.54
CA TYR A 121 4.11 19.12 -8.12
C TYR A 121 5.55 19.38 -8.51
N GLU A 122 5.78 19.59 -9.81
CA GLU A 122 7.11 19.77 -10.39
C GLU A 122 8.05 18.61 -9.99
N ASP A 123 9.04 18.91 -9.16
CA ASP A 123 10.08 18.01 -8.65
C ASP A 123 9.82 17.54 -7.21
N LEU A 124 8.62 17.77 -6.69
CA LEU A 124 8.18 17.34 -5.36
C LEU A 124 7.14 16.23 -5.46
N PHE A 125 7.41 15.10 -4.80
CA PHE A 125 6.43 14.07 -4.49
C PHE A 125 6.26 13.95 -2.97
N LEU A 126 5.01 13.92 -2.50
CA LEU A 126 4.64 13.62 -1.13
C LEU A 126 3.61 12.50 -1.12
N GLY A 127 3.94 11.37 -0.51
CA GLY A 127 3.05 10.25 -0.24
C GLY A 127 2.74 10.15 1.25
N LEU A 128 1.46 9.99 1.59
CA LEU A 128 0.98 9.75 2.95
C LEU A 128 0.11 8.50 2.92
N LYS A 129 0.46 7.49 3.71
CA LYS A 129 -0.32 6.26 3.80
C LYS A 129 -0.57 5.88 5.26
N ALA A 130 -1.77 5.39 5.52
CA ALA A 130 -2.16 4.75 6.76
C ALA A 130 -2.78 3.40 6.43
N SER A 131 -2.24 2.31 7.00
CA SER A 131 -2.68 0.95 6.68
C SER A 131 -2.92 0.13 7.93
N ALA A 132 -3.96 -0.71 7.86
CA ALA A 132 -4.25 -1.77 8.82
C ALA A 132 -4.39 -3.09 8.05
N TYR A 133 -3.63 -4.08 8.45
CA TYR A 133 -3.63 -5.41 7.86
C TYR A 133 -4.30 -6.40 8.79
N GLU A 134 -5.11 -7.32 8.25
CA GLU A 134 -5.74 -8.42 8.98
C GLU A 134 -5.28 -9.75 8.37
N ASP A 135 -4.55 -10.56 9.14
CA ASP A 135 -4.13 -11.90 8.73
C ASP A 135 -5.27 -12.91 8.94
N LEU A 136 -5.64 -13.60 7.87
CA LEU A 136 -6.69 -14.63 7.84
C LEU A 136 -6.16 -16.05 8.07
N THR A 137 -4.88 -16.24 8.41
CA THR A 137 -4.33 -17.57 8.69
C THR A 137 -4.92 -18.16 9.97
N GLU A 138 -5.06 -19.47 10.02
CA GLU A 138 -5.83 -20.15 11.10
C GLU A 138 -5.18 -20.10 12.47
N ASN A 139 -3.85 -19.96 12.52
CA ASN A 139 -3.08 -20.22 13.73
C ASN A 139 -2.76 -18.97 14.55
N ASN A 140 -3.15 -17.79 14.07
CA ASN A 140 -2.79 -16.54 14.73
C ASN A 140 -4.05 -15.81 15.23
N THR A 141 -4.35 -15.95 16.51
CA THR A 141 -5.48 -15.25 17.15
C THR A 141 -5.04 -13.99 17.90
N SER A 142 -3.79 -13.94 18.38
CA SER A 142 -3.26 -12.80 19.15
C SER A 142 -2.62 -11.71 18.29
N ASP A 143 -2.02 -12.10 17.17
CA ASP A 143 -1.22 -11.22 16.30
C ASP A 143 -1.87 -11.01 14.92
N GLN A 144 -3.19 -11.00 14.92
CA GLN A 144 -4.01 -10.93 13.71
C GLN A 144 -3.91 -9.59 12.99
N TYR A 145 -3.61 -8.54 13.71
CA TYR A 145 -3.62 -7.18 13.17
C TYR A 145 -2.24 -6.54 13.19
N GLU A 146 -1.92 -5.87 12.10
CA GLU A 146 -0.70 -5.11 11.89
C GLU A 146 -1.06 -3.72 11.39
N TYR A 147 -0.39 -2.69 11.90
CA TYR A 147 -0.69 -1.30 11.58
C TYR A 147 0.57 -0.57 11.15
N ILE A 148 0.50 0.12 10.03
CA ILE A 148 1.52 1.06 9.58
C ILE A 148 0.88 2.45 9.55
N LEU A 149 1.17 3.27 10.57
CA LEU A 149 0.49 4.54 10.85
C LEU A 149 1.46 5.56 11.50
N PRO A 150 1.95 6.55 10.78
CA PRO A 150 1.89 6.78 9.34
C PRO A 150 3.01 6.06 8.57
N ASP A 151 2.86 6.02 7.25
CA ASP A 151 3.92 5.84 6.26
C ASP A 151 3.98 7.12 5.41
N ILE A 152 5.07 7.87 5.52
CA ILE A 152 5.25 9.15 4.82
C ILE A 152 6.49 9.07 3.96
N LEU A 153 6.32 9.33 2.67
CA LEU A 153 7.40 9.43 1.70
C LEU A 153 7.44 10.85 1.13
N LEU A 154 8.59 11.49 1.26
CA LEU A 154 8.91 12.75 0.59
C LEU A 154 10.05 12.50 -0.39
N ASP A 155 9.88 12.87 -1.64
CA ASP A 155 10.92 12.87 -2.66
C ASP A 155 10.98 14.25 -3.31
N LYS A 156 12.18 14.85 -3.34
CA LYS A 156 12.36 16.19 -3.87
C LYS A 156 13.73 16.39 -4.49
N ASN A 157 13.76 16.96 -5.69
CA ASN A 157 15.01 17.52 -6.20
C ASN A 157 15.37 18.80 -5.43
N LEU A 158 16.49 18.80 -4.74
CA LEU A 158 16.96 19.93 -3.94
C LEU A 158 17.50 21.05 -4.82
N PHE A 159 18.24 20.66 -5.86
CA PHE A 159 18.70 21.56 -6.91
C PHE A 159 19.10 20.81 -8.17
N SER A 160 18.97 21.50 -9.29
CA SER A 160 19.50 21.07 -10.58
C SER A 160 20.28 22.26 -11.18
N SER A 161 21.56 22.05 -11.53
CA SER A 161 22.46 23.12 -11.96
C SER A 161 23.45 22.60 -12.99
N ASP A 162 23.64 23.35 -14.08
CA ASP A 162 24.66 23.04 -15.09
C ASP A 162 26.08 23.05 -14.53
N LYS A 163 26.31 23.75 -13.43
CA LYS A 163 27.64 23.88 -12.81
C LYS A 163 27.90 22.79 -11.79
N TYR A 164 26.90 22.46 -10.96
CA TYR A 164 27.09 21.58 -9.79
C TYR A 164 26.38 20.22 -9.92
N GLY A 165 25.69 19.96 -11.04
CA GLY A 165 24.88 18.77 -11.22
C GLY A 165 23.55 18.86 -10.49
N TYR A 166 23.05 17.76 -9.96
CA TYR A 166 21.78 17.71 -9.27
C TYR A 166 21.86 16.92 -7.97
N ALA A 167 21.00 17.26 -7.05
CA ALA A 167 20.86 16.57 -5.78
C ALA A 167 19.39 16.28 -5.49
N ASP A 168 19.12 15.05 -5.09
CA ASP A 168 17.80 14.56 -4.73
C ASP A 168 17.77 14.21 -3.24
N LEU A 169 16.67 14.55 -2.57
CA LEU A 169 16.36 14.16 -1.19
C LEU A 169 15.20 13.17 -1.22
N GLN A 170 15.38 12.03 -0.58
CA GLN A 170 14.29 11.14 -0.23
C GLN A 170 14.20 10.99 1.29
N SER A 171 13.03 11.30 1.85
CA SER A 171 12.76 11.14 3.29
C SER A 171 11.62 10.15 3.47
N ASN A 172 11.82 9.19 4.36
CA ASN A 172 10.81 8.18 4.69
C ASN A 172 10.60 8.13 6.21
N LEU A 173 9.35 8.22 6.65
CA LEU A 173 8.93 8.07 8.04
C LEU A 173 7.88 6.97 8.14
N ILE A 174 8.20 5.88 8.85
CA ILE A 174 7.32 4.73 9.02
C ILE A 174 7.16 4.42 10.50
N PHE A 175 5.91 4.31 10.96
CA PHE A 175 5.57 3.77 12.28
C PHE A 175 4.81 2.47 12.09
N HIS A 176 5.36 1.39 12.61
CA HIS A 176 4.88 0.04 12.41
C HIS A 176 4.62 -0.64 13.74
N ASN A 177 3.36 -1.00 13.99
CA ASN A 177 2.92 -1.82 15.11
C ASN A 177 2.54 -3.20 14.59
N PHE A 178 3.16 -4.24 15.12
CA PHE A 178 2.97 -5.60 14.66
C PHE A 178 3.05 -6.58 15.82
N GLU A 179 2.45 -7.73 15.67
CA GLU A 179 2.30 -8.71 16.73
C GLU A 179 1.80 -8.07 18.04
N THR A 180 1.91 -8.75 19.18
CA THR A 180 1.49 -8.20 20.46
C THR A 180 2.55 -7.26 21.03
N ASN A 181 2.28 -5.95 21.01
CA ASN A 181 3.14 -4.91 21.62
C ASN A 181 4.51 -4.72 20.96
N LYS A 182 4.76 -5.18 19.73
CA LYS A 182 5.96 -4.86 18.99
C LYS A 182 5.77 -3.57 18.21
N PHE A 183 6.77 -2.72 18.25
CA PHE A 183 6.73 -1.42 17.61
C PHE A 183 8.09 -1.10 17.01
N THR A 184 8.07 -0.58 15.79
CA THR A 184 9.24 0.03 15.15
C THR A 184 8.88 1.37 14.53
N LYS A 185 9.81 2.29 14.61
CA LYS A 185 9.71 3.62 14.01
C LYS A 185 11.00 3.91 13.27
N PHE A 186 10.88 4.26 12.00
CA PHE A 186 12.02 4.65 11.17
C PHE A 186 11.81 6.05 10.63
N PHE A 187 12.88 6.85 10.70
CA PHE A 187 12.99 8.08 9.96
C PHE A 187 14.31 8.06 9.21
N ILE A 188 14.24 7.93 7.90
CA ILE A 188 15.38 7.75 7.01
C ILE A 188 15.41 8.92 6.04
N ASN A 189 16.58 9.55 5.90
CA ASN A 189 16.82 10.59 4.91
C ASN A 189 18.01 10.18 4.05
N ASP A 190 17.81 10.15 2.76
CA ASP A 190 18.82 9.90 1.75
C ASP A 190 18.99 11.16 0.90
N ILE A 191 20.22 11.64 0.76
CA ILE A 191 20.59 12.68 -0.20
C ILE A 191 21.56 12.06 -1.18
N ASP A 192 21.18 12.03 -2.45
CA ASP A 192 21.99 11.57 -3.56
C ASP A 192 22.38 12.77 -4.42
N TRP A 193 23.67 13.04 -4.52
CA TRP A 193 24.22 14.08 -5.37
C TRP A 193 25.00 13.49 -6.53
N LYS A 194 24.74 13.98 -7.72
CA LYS A 194 25.43 13.58 -8.95
C LYS A 194 25.96 14.85 -9.64
N TYR A 195 27.28 14.96 -9.70
CA TYR A 195 27.91 16.07 -10.37
C TYR A 195 27.74 15.94 -11.89
N LYS A 196 27.95 17.04 -12.59
CA LYS A 196 28.00 17.10 -14.04
C LYS A 196 28.98 16.06 -14.60
N GLN A 197 28.63 15.44 -15.71
CA GLN A 197 29.51 14.54 -16.42
C GLN A 197 30.67 15.30 -17.08
N PHE A 198 31.87 14.80 -16.86
CA PHE A 198 33.08 15.24 -17.58
C PHE A 198 33.27 14.37 -18.80
N ASN A 199 33.44 15.00 -19.97
CA ASN A 199 33.71 14.29 -21.21
C ASN A 199 35.13 14.64 -21.64
N PHE A 200 35.98 13.63 -21.74
CA PHE A 200 37.35 13.79 -22.22
C PHE A 200 37.43 13.44 -23.70
N SER A 201 38.33 14.11 -24.43
CA SER A 201 38.54 13.88 -25.87
C SER A 201 38.98 12.44 -26.24
N SER A 202 39.45 11.68 -25.28
CA SER A 202 39.81 10.26 -25.38
C SER A 202 38.63 9.30 -25.40
N GLY A 203 37.37 9.78 -25.34
CA GLY A 203 36.17 8.95 -25.20
C GLY A 203 35.90 8.50 -23.74
N LEU A 204 36.75 8.93 -22.80
CA LEU A 204 36.54 8.70 -21.37
C LEU A 204 35.52 9.71 -20.84
N ASN A 205 34.52 9.21 -20.13
CA ASN A 205 33.54 10.02 -19.39
C ASN A 205 33.72 9.78 -17.90
N GLY A 206 33.57 10.83 -17.11
CA GLY A 206 33.68 10.73 -15.67
C GLY A 206 32.56 11.49 -14.96
N ARG A 207 32.16 11.02 -13.79
CA ARG A 207 31.16 11.69 -12.94
C ARG A 207 31.51 11.49 -11.47
N LEU A 208 31.44 12.56 -10.69
CA LEU A 208 31.49 12.48 -9.22
C LEU A 208 30.09 12.21 -8.67
N LEU A 209 30.04 11.36 -7.65
CA LEU A 209 28.82 10.97 -6.93
C LEU A 209 29.03 11.25 -5.44
N GLY A 210 28.03 11.80 -4.79
CA GLY A 210 27.99 11.96 -3.34
C GLY A 210 26.71 11.34 -2.79
N LYS A 211 26.82 10.67 -1.66
CA LYS A 211 25.67 10.14 -0.94
C LYS A 211 25.78 10.47 0.54
N LEU A 212 24.68 10.97 1.11
CA LEU A 212 24.52 11.14 2.54
C LEU A 212 23.25 10.40 2.96
N LYS A 213 23.37 9.53 3.95
CA LYS A 213 22.25 8.79 4.51
C LYS A 213 22.19 9.03 6.01
N ASN A 214 21.03 9.46 6.50
CA ASN A 214 20.73 9.51 7.93
C ASN A 214 19.65 8.50 8.26
N VAL A 215 19.87 7.66 9.27
CA VAL A 215 18.93 6.66 9.75
C VAL A 215 18.71 6.88 11.23
N ASN A 216 17.45 7.10 11.59
CA ASN A 216 16.99 7.16 12.97
C ASN A 216 15.94 6.07 13.14
N TYR A 217 16.10 5.21 14.15
CA TYR A 217 15.05 4.27 14.48
C TYR A 217 14.84 4.14 15.98
N GLU A 218 13.63 3.74 16.34
CA GLU A 218 13.21 3.28 17.65
C GLU A 218 12.51 1.93 17.49
N ALA A 219 12.87 0.96 18.32
CA ALA A 219 12.26 -0.37 18.32
C ALA A 219 11.93 -0.78 19.75
N LYS A 220 10.75 -1.36 19.97
CA LYS A 220 10.31 -1.85 21.28
C LYS A 220 9.83 -3.29 21.18
N ASN A 221 10.17 -4.08 22.19
CA ASN A 221 9.74 -5.49 22.33
C ASN A 221 10.11 -6.38 21.12
N THR A 222 11.21 -6.06 20.42
CA THR A 222 11.71 -6.85 19.29
C THR A 222 13.21 -7.10 19.45
N SER A 223 13.63 -8.33 19.18
CA SER A 223 15.05 -8.75 19.25
C SER A 223 15.77 -8.65 17.90
N ILE A 224 15.10 -8.16 16.86
CA ILE A 224 15.67 -8.06 15.52
C ILE A 224 16.80 -7.03 15.49
N TYR A 225 16.72 -5.99 16.32
CA TYR A 225 17.69 -4.92 16.39
C TYR A 225 18.58 -5.03 17.61
N LYS A 226 19.85 -4.66 17.47
CA LYS A 226 20.84 -4.73 18.56
C LYS A 226 20.58 -3.73 19.68
N THR A 227 19.95 -2.60 19.35
CA THR A 227 19.63 -1.50 20.29
C THR A 227 18.18 -1.07 20.07
N ASP A 228 17.55 -0.56 21.13
CA ASP A 228 16.20 -0.05 21.08
C ASP A 228 16.09 1.26 20.29
N THR A 229 17.19 2.00 20.20
CA THR A 229 17.27 3.27 19.45
C THR A 229 18.62 3.39 18.76
N THR A 230 18.64 4.01 17.59
CA THR A 230 19.87 4.37 16.89
C THR A 230 19.70 5.67 16.10
N HIS A 231 20.81 6.40 16.00
CA HIS A 231 20.98 7.59 15.17
C HIS A 231 22.29 7.45 14.43
N GLU A 232 22.22 7.19 13.13
CA GLU A 232 23.40 6.93 12.32
C GLU A 232 23.42 7.86 11.10
N VAL A 233 24.61 8.34 10.74
CA VAL A 233 24.85 9.13 9.54
C VAL A 233 26.00 8.50 8.76
N PHE A 234 25.75 8.24 7.49
CA PHE A 234 26.73 7.71 6.55
C PHE A 234 26.95 8.69 5.43
N GLY A 235 28.20 8.92 5.07
CA GLY A 235 28.58 9.67 3.89
C GLY A 235 29.48 8.86 2.98
N ALA A 236 29.28 8.98 1.68
CA ALA A 236 30.13 8.38 0.67
C ALA A 236 30.35 9.33 -0.51
N ILE A 237 31.56 9.30 -1.07
CA ILE A 237 31.90 9.98 -2.31
C ILE A 237 32.45 8.91 -3.26
N GLY A 238 31.98 8.93 -4.49
CA GLY A 238 32.37 8.00 -5.53
C GLY A 238 32.73 8.73 -6.83
N TYR A 239 33.48 8.04 -7.65
CA TYR A 239 33.78 8.45 -9.00
C TYR A 239 33.39 7.32 -9.96
N LEU A 240 32.52 7.64 -10.92
CA LEU A 240 32.15 6.74 -12.00
C LEU A 240 32.95 7.10 -13.24
N SER A 241 33.58 6.13 -13.86
CA SER A 241 34.30 6.29 -15.14
C SER A 241 33.76 5.31 -16.16
N GLU A 242 33.44 5.82 -17.33
CA GLU A 242 32.93 5.04 -18.47
C GLU A 242 33.76 5.35 -19.72
N ILE A 243 34.07 4.34 -20.51
CA ILE A 243 34.75 4.47 -21.79
C ILE A 243 33.76 4.12 -22.90
N ASN A 244 33.46 5.04 -23.77
CA ASN A 244 32.71 4.77 -24.99
C ASN A 244 33.69 4.34 -26.06
N LEU A 245 33.67 3.06 -26.42
CA LEU A 245 34.44 2.44 -27.48
C LEU A 245 33.73 2.58 -28.82
#